data_c1ea93b98d1189fb35528fb1312821a7
#
_entry.id   c1ea93b98d1189fb35528fb1312821a7
#
_cell.length_a   1.000
_cell.length_b   1.000
_cell.length_c   1.000
_cell.angle_alpha   90.00
_cell.angle_beta   90.00
_cell.angle_gamma   90.00
#
_symmetry.space_group_name_H-M   'P 1'
#
loop_
_entity.id
_entity.type
_entity.pdbx_description
1 polymer ?
#
loop_
_entity_poly.entity_id
_entity_poly.type
_entity_poly.pdbx_seq_one_letter_code
_entity_poly.pdbx_strand_id
1 'polypeptide(L)'
;MDFDSLRAVNEDVIGWMIQEGTEINFPIVQGEDNEYYLTHLYTGAVNRTGSIFADAGNSPYFTDMCTYLYGHNRKNGSMFASLPNYLDEEYYRAHPTMTVITPYEDYAAEIFACVRESAGQEETWRVKQFSGRGEYEAFVQSILDRSRLDTGIVPRWGDPLLALCTCTNEVHEERYIVFARLRPIVYAGGESVSVMKMEMDALEGTSRTVNVPGRGEMQYYAQNDPVWAAMRYEARKSKQARPFGQGGCGPTSMAMAIANLVPEESLGGISAYARVENGYTFCTCSVNQYFCNHRHAQYKLETPAEFRRYLPLAIASFATGNNIWGETSRGDGGGTNTAFMKRVTEAYGLYFTLTKDRELALSALADGAMVIASTGGKASPFTGGGHYLTLASVYEGSLYILDPYLKADYGKTDRRHLITQIEPGVLRVSMEDLDELLLYTFYIVDRKPH
;
A
#
# COMPACT_ATOMS: atom_id res chain seq x y z
N MET A 1 0.72 -11.58 19.95
CA MET A 1 1.32 -12.77 19.29
C MET A 1 2.75 -12.42 18.94
N ASP A 2 3.72 -13.30 19.22
CA ASP A 2 5.13 -13.07 18.87
C ASP A 2 5.43 -13.72 17.50
N PHE A 3 5.30 -12.92 16.46
CA PHE A 3 5.55 -13.38 15.09
C PHE A 3 7.04 -13.52 14.76
N ASP A 4 7.92 -12.85 15.47
CA ASP A 4 9.37 -13.00 15.26
C ASP A 4 9.81 -14.41 15.66
N SER A 5 9.35 -14.89 16.83
CA SER A 5 9.59 -16.26 17.26
C SER A 5 8.94 -17.30 16.33
N LEU A 6 7.72 -17.06 15.83
CA LEU A 6 7.05 -17.97 14.90
C LEU A 6 7.80 -18.05 13.56
N ARG A 7 8.26 -16.95 13.05
CA ARG A 7 9.00 -16.87 11.78
C ARG A 7 10.45 -17.36 11.89
N ALA A 8 11.02 -17.34 13.07
CA ALA A 8 12.29 -18.04 13.33
C ALA A 8 12.14 -19.56 13.16
N VAL A 9 10.94 -20.12 13.34
CA VAL A 9 10.62 -21.52 13.08
C VAL A 9 10.32 -21.75 11.59
N ASN A 10 9.49 -20.88 11.00
CA ASN A 10 9.14 -20.91 9.58
C ASN A 10 8.76 -19.50 9.08
N GLU A 11 9.54 -18.99 8.13
CA GLU A 11 9.34 -17.67 7.53
C GLU A 11 8.00 -17.53 6.76
N ASP A 12 7.39 -18.64 6.37
CA ASP A 12 6.09 -18.69 5.69
C ASP A 12 4.91 -18.35 6.61
N VAL A 13 5.12 -18.17 7.92
CA VAL A 13 4.04 -17.76 8.83
C VAL A 13 3.64 -16.32 8.56
N ILE A 14 2.39 -16.14 8.10
CA ILE A 14 1.82 -14.83 7.75
C ILE A 14 0.75 -14.35 8.73
N GLY A 15 0.23 -15.23 9.58
CA GLY A 15 -0.83 -14.89 10.53
C GLY A 15 -1.15 -16.02 11.48
N TRP A 16 -2.18 -15.78 12.28
CA TRP A 16 -2.73 -16.75 13.21
C TRP A 16 -4.25 -16.61 13.25
N MET A 17 -4.98 -17.72 13.23
CA MET A 17 -6.43 -17.73 13.29
C MET A 17 -6.91 -18.34 14.58
N ILE A 18 -7.89 -17.69 15.22
CA ILE A 18 -8.52 -18.16 16.45
C ILE A 18 -10.03 -18.05 16.30
N GLN A 19 -10.73 -19.10 16.73
CA GLN A 19 -12.17 -19.03 16.98
C GLN A 19 -12.47 -19.59 18.36
N GLU A 20 -12.96 -18.76 19.24
CA GLU A 20 -13.31 -19.14 20.60
C GLU A 20 -14.39 -20.23 20.62
N GLY A 21 -14.26 -21.18 21.52
CA GLY A 21 -15.21 -22.31 21.66
C GLY A 21 -15.05 -23.40 20.61
N THR A 22 -14.03 -23.35 19.76
CA THR A 22 -13.69 -24.35 18.75
C THR A 22 -12.23 -24.77 18.80
N GLU A 23 -11.86 -25.77 18.00
CA GLU A 23 -10.47 -26.22 17.84
C GLU A 23 -9.64 -25.29 16.93
N ILE A 24 -10.23 -24.25 16.32
CA ILE A 24 -9.50 -23.32 15.44
C ILE A 24 -8.63 -22.39 16.28
N ASN A 25 -7.35 -22.75 16.37
CA ASN A 25 -6.30 -21.97 17.00
C ASN A 25 -4.96 -22.36 16.36
N PHE A 26 -4.72 -21.86 15.15
CA PHE A 26 -3.65 -22.33 14.28
C PHE A 26 -2.89 -21.18 13.61
N PRO A 27 -1.59 -21.36 13.35
CA PRO A 27 -0.86 -20.49 12.46
C PRO A 27 -1.43 -20.54 11.03
N ILE A 28 -1.37 -19.42 10.34
CA ILE A 28 -1.63 -19.31 8.90
C ILE A 28 -0.28 -19.19 8.22
N VAL A 29 0.00 -20.10 7.30
CA VAL A 29 1.21 -20.10 6.49
C VAL A 29 0.90 -19.80 5.02
N GLN A 30 1.89 -19.37 4.24
CA GLN A 30 1.78 -19.23 2.79
C GLN A 30 3.05 -19.71 2.10
N GLY A 31 2.93 -20.79 1.35
CA GLY A 31 4.01 -21.35 0.54
C GLY A 31 4.07 -20.74 -0.87
N GLU A 32 4.99 -21.27 -1.67
CA GLU A 32 5.11 -20.90 -3.09
C GLU A 32 3.99 -21.50 -3.96
N ASP A 33 3.29 -22.52 -3.45
CA ASP A 33 2.18 -23.21 -4.12
C ASP A 33 1.05 -23.54 -3.14
N ASN A 34 -0.04 -24.13 -3.67
CA ASN A 34 -1.21 -24.52 -2.88
C ASN A 34 -1.20 -26.03 -2.50
N GLU A 35 -0.06 -26.73 -2.63
CA GLU A 35 0.06 -28.17 -2.42
C GLU A 35 0.91 -28.53 -1.21
N TYR A 36 2.00 -27.79 -0.99
CA TYR A 36 2.99 -28.11 0.05
C TYR A 36 2.35 -28.26 1.43
N TYR A 37 1.56 -27.28 1.85
CA TYR A 37 0.94 -27.27 3.18
C TYR A 37 -0.29 -28.17 3.34
N LEU A 38 -0.71 -28.87 2.28
CA LEU A 38 -1.67 -29.97 2.41
C LEU A 38 -1.09 -31.15 3.22
N THR A 39 0.22 -31.32 3.21
CA THR A 39 0.90 -32.46 3.82
C THR A 39 2.07 -32.08 4.73
N HIS A 40 2.23 -30.79 5.06
CA HIS A 40 3.28 -30.28 5.93
C HIS A 40 2.70 -29.41 7.03
N LEU A 41 3.22 -29.61 8.24
CA LEU A 41 2.94 -28.70 9.37
C LEU A 41 3.63 -27.35 9.12
N TYR A 42 3.20 -26.31 9.82
CA TYR A 42 3.86 -24.99 9.78
C TYR A 42 5.35 -25.06 10.18
N THR A 43 5.80 -26.11 10.87
CA THR A 43 7.20 -26.34 11.20
C THR A 43 8.02 -26.97 10.06
N GLY A 44 7.41 -27.23 8.90
CA GLY A 44 8.02 -27.95 7.77
C GLY A 44 8.02 -29.47 7.91
N ALA A 45 7.54 -30.04 9.03
CA ALA A 45 7.47 -31.47 9.22
C ALA A 45 6.36 -32.10 8.35
N VAL A 46 6.69 -33.22 7.67
CA VAL A 46 5.71 -34.00 6.89
C VAL A 46 4.64 -34.56 7.81
N ASN A 47 3.39 -34.20 7.57
CA ASN A 47 2.23 -34.69 8.33
C ASN A 47 0.96 -34.53 7.50
N ARG A 48 0.17 -35.60 7.38
CA ARG A 48 -1.11 -35.59 6.66
C ARG A 48 -2.19 -34.67 7.24
N THR A 49 -1.95 -34.06 8.40
CA THR A 49 -2.85 -33.05 8.99
C THR A 49 -2.72 -31.74 8.23
N GLY A 50 -1.56 -31.47 7.61
CA GLY A 50 -1.27 -30.24 6.91
C GLY A 50 -1.29 -29.03 7.86
N SER A 51 -1.42 -27.87 7.29
CA SER A 51 -1.57 -26.58 7.99
C SER A 51 -2.74 -25.80 7.42
N ILE A 52 -3.19 -24.75 8.12
CA ILE A 52 -4.03 -23.72 7.51
C ILE A 52 -3.11 -22.83 6.70
N PHE A 53 -3.40 -22.69 5.42
CA PHE A 53 -2.54 -21.90 4.52
C PHE A 53 -3.34 -20.97 3.60
N ALA A 54 -2.73 -19.85 3.28
CA ALA A 54 -3.28 -18.91 2.32
C ALA A 54 -2.96 -19.33 0.88
N ASP A 55 -3.85 -19.00 -0.03
CA ASP A 55 -3.63 -19.19 -1.46
C ASP A 55 -2.33 -18.50 -1.90
N ALA A 56 -1.45 -19.23 -2.58
CA ALA A 56 -0.14 -18.75 -3.03
C ALA A 56 -0.21 -17.50 -3.93
N GLY A 57 -1.33 -17.28 -4.58
CA GLY A 57 -1.57 -16.08 -5.38
C GLY A 57 -2.25 -14.94 -4.63
N ASN A 58 -2.55 -15.08 -3.32
CA ASN A 58 -2.97 -13.96 -2.49
C ASN A 58 -1.77 -13.19 -1.92
N SER A 59 -2.03 -11.97 -1.49
CA SER A 59 -1.07 -11.19 -0.72
C SER A 59 -0.88 -11.79 0.69
N PRO A 60 0.36 -11.99 1.16
CA PRO A 60 0.63 -12.46 2.53
C PRO A 60 0.22 -11.46 3.61
N TYR A 61 -0.23 -10.28 3.21
CA TYR A 61 -0.58 -9.17 4.09
C TYR A 61 -2.09 -9.01 4.30
N PHE A 62 -2.90 -9.94 3.83
CA PHE A 62 -4.38 -9.90 3.86
C PHE A 62 -4.98 -8.65 3.21
N THR A 63 -4.36 -8.22 2.16
CA THR A 63 -4.64 -6.96 1.50
C THR A 63 -5.41 -7.10 0.18
N ASP A 64 -5.69 -8.31 -0.27
CA ASP A 64 -6.58 -8.56 -1.41
C ASP A 64 -8.04 -8.27 -1.07
N MET A 65 -8.84 -8.02 -2.10
CA MET A 65 -10.29 -7.84 -1.90
C MET A 65 -10.97 -9.13 -1.44
N CYS A 66 -10.35 -10.29 -1.71
CA CYS A 66 -10.76 -11.58 -1.15
C CYS A 66 -9.52 -12.46 -0.94
N THR A 67 -9.25 -12.83 0.31
CA THR A 67 -8.17 -13.74 0.71
C THR A 67 -8.74 -15.13 0.94
N TYR A 68 -8.09 -16.16 0.39
CA TYR A 68 -8.51 -17.56 0.53
C TYR A 68 -7.59 -18.29 1.47
N LEU A 69 -8.17 -18.93 2.49
CA LEU A 69 -7.46 -19.83 3.39
C LEU A 69 -8.00 -21.26 3.19
N TYR A 70 -7.08 -22.21 3.12
CA TYR A 70 -7.36 -23.63 2.97
C TYR A 70 -7.00 -24.38 4.23
N GLY A 71 -7.76 -25.41 4.55
CA GLY A 71 -7.49 -26.30 5.66
C GLY A 71 -8.27 -27.60 5.52
N HIS A 72 -7.70 -28.69 6.04
CA HIS A 72 -8.37 -30.00 6.01
C HIS A 72 -9.61 -30.07 6.92
N ASN A 73 -10.62 -30.80 6.48
CA ASN A 73 -11.73 -31.24 7.32
C ASN A 73 -11.33 -32.56 7.98
N ARG A 74 -10.79 -32.49 9.21
CA ARG A 74 -10.27 -33.67 9.93
C ARG A 74 -11.33 -34.32 10.79
N LYS A 75 -11.42 -35.66 10.77
CA LYS A 75 -12.37 -36.45 11.60
C LYS A 75 -12.18 -36.26 13.11
N ASN A 76 -11.01 -35.83 13.56
CA ASN A 76 -10.72 -35.52 14.97
C ASN A 76 -11.13 -34.10 15.39
N GLY A 77 -11.81 -33.33 14.54
CA GLY A 77 -12.29 -31.99 14.84
C GLY A 77 -11.29 -30.86 14.59
N SER A 78 -10.02 -31.17 14.26
CA SER A 78 -8.98 -30.17 14.04
C SER A 78 -9.04 -29.52 12.66
N MET A 79 -8.24 -28.47 12.46
CA MET A 79 -8.17 -27.64 11.25
C MET A 79 -9.53 -27.00 10.96
N PHE A 80 -10.06 -27.13 9.75
CA PHE A 80 -11.34 -26.59 9.33
C PHE A 80 -12.52 -27.56 9.45
N ALA A 81 -12.40 -28.54 10.36
CA ALA A 81 -13.47 -29.52 10.58
C ALA A 81 -14.80 -28.93 11.08
N SER A 82 -14.75 -27.76 11.71
CA SER A 82 -15.95 -27.06 12.22
C SER A 82 -16.68 -26.24 11.15
N LEU A 83 -16.07 -25.96 9.99
CA LEU A 83 -16.70 -25.12 8.95
C LEU A 83 -18.05 -25.65 8.43
N PRO A 84 -18.26 -26.98 8.25
CA PRO A 84 -19.56 -27.51 7.87
C PRO A 84 -20.69 -27.17 8.86
N ASN A 85 -20.37 -26.93 10.13
CA ASN A 85 -21.36 -26.59 11.14
C ASN A 85 -22.03 -25.24 10.90
N TYR A 86 -21.43 -24.37 10.08
CA TYR A 86 -22.06 -23.10 9.64
C TYR A 86 -23.27 -23.28 8.72
N LEU A 87 -23.62 -24.51 8.36
CA LEU A 87 -24.92 -24.79 7.78
C LEU A 87 -26.06 -24.76 8.81
N ASP A 88 -25.70 -24.73 10.10
CA ASP A 88 -26.62 -24.64 11.24
C ASP A 88 -26.60 -23.21 11.79
N GLU A 89 -27.76 -22.59 11.83
CA GLU A 89 -27.94 -21.20 12.30
C GLU A 89 -27.62 -21.07 13.81
N GLU A 90 -27.89 -22.11 14.63
CA GLU A 90 -27.54 -22.10 16.05
C GLU A 90 -26.03 -22.09 16.26
N TYR A 91 -25.30 -22.85 15.43
CA TYR A 91 -23.84 -22.82 15.44
C TYR A 91 -23.30 -21.43 15.06
N TYR A 92 -23.86 -20.81 14.01
CA TYR A 92 -23.49 -19.45 13.62
C TYR A 92 -23.73 -18.45 14.76
N ARG A 93 -24.90 -18.50 15.42
CA ARG A 93 -25.21 -17.60 16.55
C ARG A 93 -24.23 -17.75 17.71
N ALA A 94 -23.70 -18.94 17.91
CA ALA A 94 -22.67 -19.21 18.94
C ALA A 94 -21.26 -18.74 18.48
N HIS A 95 -21.00 -18.74 17.18
CA HIS A 95 -19.68 -18.48 16.60
C HIS A 95 -19.73 -17.48 15.42
N PRO A 96 -20.27 -16.25 15.59
CA PRO A 96 -20.48 -15.32 14.47
C PRO A 96 -19.21 -14.70 13.92
N THR A 97 -18.10 -14.82 14.64
CA THR A 97 -16.81 -14.20 14.29
C THR A 97 -15.64 -15.13 14.54
N MET A 98 -14.55 -14.87 13.80
CA MET A 98 -13.22 -15.41 14.08
C MET A 98 -12.24 -14.26 14.21
N THR A 99 -11.12 -14.48 14.90
CA THR A 99 -10.03 -13.52 14.96
C THR A 99 -8.91 -13.96 14.04
N VAL A 100 -8.48 -13.08 13.16
CA VAL A 100 -7.26 -13.24 12.36
C VAL A 100 -6.23 -12.27 12.90
N ILE A 101 -5.17 -12.80 13.49
CA ILE A 101 -4.05 -12.04 14.03
C ILE A 101 -2.96 -12.03 12.96
N THR A 102 -2.49 -10.87 12.57
CA THR A 102 -1.38 -10.75 11.62
C THR A 102 -0.25 -9.94 12.25
N PRO A 103 0.97 -9.96 11.67
CA PRO A 103 2.03 -9.07 12.12
C PRO A 103 1.69 -7.58 11.97
N TYR A 104 0.64 -7.25 11.22
CA TYR A 104 0.33 -5.88 10.79
C TYR A 104 -0.95 -5.36 11.46
N GLU A 105 -1.99 -6.15 11.49
CA GLU A 105 -3.32 -5.76 11.97
C GLU A 105 -4.10 -7.01 12.41
N ASP A 106 -4.87 -6.89 13.47
CA ASP A 106 -5.80 -7.95 13.89
C ASP A 106 -7.18 -7.66 13.30
N TYR A 107 -7.84 -8.71 12.83
CA TYR A 107 -9.15 -8.60 12.21
C TYR A 107 -10.18 -9.46 12.95
N ALA A 108 -11.36 -8.89 13.12
CA ALA A 108 -12.57 -9.67 13.32
C ALA A 108 -13.08 -10.11 11.92
N ALA A 109 -13.08 -11.40 11.67
CA ALA A 109 -13.69 -11.99 10.48
C ALA A 109 -15.17 -12.25 10.81
N GLU A 110 -16.04 -11.34 10.41
CA GLU A 110 -17.49 -11.43 10.60
C GLU A 110 -18.08 -12.33 9.54
N ILE A 111 -18.58 -13.51 9.94
CA ILE A 111 -19.14 -14.50 9.03
C ILE A 111 -20.44 -13.97 8.42
N PHE A 112 -20.54 -14.01 7.09
CA PHE A 112 -21.75 -13.56 6.40
C PHE A 112 -22.40 -14.62 5.51
N ALA A 113 -21.68 -15.68 5.12
CA ALA A 113 -22.24 -16.73 4.28
C ALA A 113 -21.51 -18.06 4.47
N CYS A 114 -22.22 -19.16 4.26
CA CYS A 114 -21.66 -20.50 4.12
C CYS A 114 -22.26 -21.16 2.87
N VAL A 115 -21.39 -21.55 1.95
CA VAL A 115 -21.79 -22.18 0.69
C VAL A 115 -21.16 -23.56 0.52
N ARG A 116 -21.82 -24.42 -0.24
CA ARG A 116 -21.31 -25.73 -0.65
C ARG A 116 -21.13 -25.71 -2.16
N GLU A 117 -19.91 -25.94 -2.63
CA GLU A 117 -19.51 -25.79 -4.03
C GLU A 117 -18.82 -27.04 -4.56
N SER A 118 -18.98 -27.30 -5.84
CA SER A 118 -18.23 -28.36 -6.54
C SER A 118 -16.78 -27.92 -6.76
N ALA A 119 -15.83 -28.83 -6.59
CA ALA A 119 -14.41 -28.57 -6.73
C ALA A 119 -13.98 -28.15 -8.15
N GLY A 120 -14.79 -28.39 -9.16
CA GLY A 120 -14.50 -27.98 -10.55
C GLY A 120 -15.07 -26.63 -10.96
N GLN A 121 -15.59 -25.82 -10.02
CA GLN A 121 -16.21 -24.51 -10.30
C GLN A 121 -15.53 -23.38 -9.54
N GLU A 122 -14.20 -23.46 -9.38
CA GLU A 122 -13.43 -22.48 -8.60
C GLU A 122 -13.53 -21.06 -9.19
N GLU A 123 -13.70 -20.91 -10.49
CA GLU A 123 -13.91 -19.61 -11.15
C GLU A 123 -15.15 -18.86 -10.65
N THR A 124 -16.14 -19.54 -10.09
CA THR A 124 -17.37 -18.91 -9.60
C THR A 124 -17.27 -18.33 -8.21
N TRP A 125 -16.28 -18.73 -7.41
CA TRP A 125 -16.13 -18.31 -6.04
C TRP A 125 -14.69 -17.89 -5.66
N ARG A 126 -13.69 -18.17 -6.51
CA ARG A 126 -12.28 -17.86 -6.25
C ARG A 126 -11.84 -16.60 -6.99
N VAL A 127 -12.46 -15.48 -6.66
CA VAL A 127 -12.14 -14.17 -7.23
C VAL A 127 -11.35 -13.35 -6.20
N LYS A 128 -10.10 -12.99 -6.51
CA LYS A 128 -9.20 -12.29 -5.60
C LYS A 128 -9.27 -10.77 -5.73
N GLN A 129 -9.56 -10.28 -6.93
CA GLN A 129 -9.59 -8.87 -7.28
C GLN A 129 -10.84 -8.59 -8.12
N PHE A 130 -11.33 -7.36 -8.05
CA PHE A 130 -12.50 -6.91 -8.79
C PHE A 130 -12.13 -5.67 -9.61
N SER A 131 -12.62 -5.58 -10.84
CA SER A 131 -12.38 -4.44 -11.71
C SER A 131 -13.13 -3.18 -11.25
N GLY A 132 -14.12 -3.33 -10.38
CA GLY A 132 -14.89 -2.23 -9.84
C GLY A 132 -16.02 -2.68 -8.90
N ARG A 133 -16.74 -1.67 -8.39
CA ARG A 133 -17.82 -1.84 -7.43
C ARG A 133 -18.90 -2.83 -7.90
N GLY A 134 -19.32 -2.72 -9.17
CA GLY A 134 -20.39 -3.57 -9.70
C GLY A 134 -20.03 -5.05 -9.73
N GLU A 135 -18.78 -5.39 -10.06
CA GLU A 135 -18.31 -6.77 -10.05
C GLU A 135 -18.23 -7.33 -8.63
N TYR A 136 -17.74 -6.53 -7.68
CA TYR A 136 -17.72 -6.92 -6.28
C TYR A 136 -19.12 -7.17 -5.71
N GLU A 137 -20.05 -6.24 -5.94
CA GLU A 137 -21.43 -6.36 -5.45
C GLU A 137 -22.14 -7.57 -6.09
N ALA A 138 -21.92 -7.82 -7.39
CA ALA A 138 -22.42 -9.01 -8.05
C ALA A 138 -21.83 -10.31 -7.47
N PHE A 139 -20.55 -10.33 -7.17
CA PHE A 139 -19.89 -11.46 -6.52
C PHE A 139 -20.47 -11.72 -5.13
N VAL A 140 -20.56 -10.68 -4.28
CA VAL A 140 -21.16 -10.79 -2.93
C VAL A 140 -22.60 -11.29 -3.02
N GLN A 141 -23.41 -10.73 -3.94
CA GLN A 141 -24.80 -11.16 -4.12
C GLN A 141 -24.86 -12.62 -4.54
N SER A 142 -24.02 -13.05 -5.47
CA SER A 142 -23.98 -14.45 -5.92
C SER A 142 -23.63 -15.43 -4.79
N ILE A 143 -22.81 -15.00 -3.80
CA ILE A 143 -22.50 -15.80 -2.62
C ILE A 143 -23.71 -15.86 -1.69
N LEU A 144 -24.35 -14.72 -1.42
CA LEU A 144 -25.55 -14.64 -0.56
C LEU A 144 -26.70 -15.48 -1.13
N ASP A 145 -26.93 -15.45 -2.43
CA ASP A 145 -27.98 -16.24 -3.10
C ASP A 145 -27.78 -17.75 -2.97
N ARG A 146 -26.54 -18.21 -2.84
CA ARG A 146 -26.15 -19.62 -2.67
C ARG A 146 -25.97 -20.02 -1.21
N SER A 147 -25.85 -19.06 -0.33
CA SER A 147 -25.67 -19.31 1.12
C SER A 147 -26.93 -19.91 1.73
N ARG A 148 -26.76 -20.91 2.58
CA ARG A 148 -27.81 -21.46 3.43
C ARG A 148 -27.93 -20.73 4.77
N LEU A 149 -27.03 -19.80 5.02
CA LEU A 149 -26.95 -19.01 6.25
C LEU A 149 -27.45 -17.60 5.94
N ASP A 150 -28.44 -17.14 6.70
CA ASP A 150 -28.88 -15.73 6.66
C ASP A 150 -28.38 -15.02 7.92
N THR A 151 -27.36 -14.20 7.75
CA THR A 151 -26.73 -13.45 8.86
C THR A 151 -27.18 -12.00 8.95
N GLY A 152 -27.90 -11.52 7.93
CA GLY A 152 -28.21 -10.11 7.77
C GLY A 152 -26.99 -9.23 7.41
N ILE A 153 -25.78 -9.81 7.29
CA ILE A 153 -24.56 -9.09 6.95
C ILE A 153 -24.39 -9.08 5.42
N VAL A 154 -24.39 -7.90 4.83
CA VAL A 154 -24.09 -7.69 3.41
C VAL A 154 -22.80 -6.88 3.31
N PRO A 155 -21.68 -7.50 2.87
CA PRO A 155 -20.43 -6.76 2.65
C PRO A 155 -20.60 -5.64 1.61
N ARG A 156 -20.00 -4.51 1.86
CA ARG A 156 -20.04 -3.34 0.97
C ARG A 156 -18.73 -3.23 0.19
N TRP A 157 -18.82 -2.57 -0.94
CA TRP A 157 -17.62 -2.25 -1.69
C TRP A 157 -16.56 -1.58 -0.83
N GLY A 158 -15.38 -2.21 -0.78
CA GLY A 158 -14.27 -1.80 0.08
C GLY A 158 -14.10 -2.66 1.34
N ASP A 159 -15.09 -3.50 1.71
CA ASP A 159 -14.89 -4.50 2.76
C ASP A 159 -14.01 -5.63 2.23
N PRO A 160 -12.82 -5.90 2.79
CA PRO A 160 -12.03 -7.06 2.41
C PRO A 160 -12.75 -8.34 2.84
N LEU A 161 -12.74 -9.34 1.97
CA LEU A 161 -13.36 -10.63 2.21
C LEU A 161 -12.30 -11.67 2.59
N LEU A 162 -12.74 -12.62 3.41
CA LEU A 162 -12.00 -13.83 3.77
C LEU A 162 -12.86 -15.04 3.40
N ALA A 163 -12.28 -15.99 2.66
CA ALA A 163 -12.92 -17.24 2.30
C ALA A 163 -12.16 -18.40 2.94
N LEU A 164 -12.82 -19.15 3.82
CA LEU A 164 -12.28 -20.32 4.48
C LEU A 164 -12.77 -21.58 3.76
N CYS A 165 -11.88 -22.32 3.15
CA CYS A 165 -12.19 -23.42 2.25
C CYS A 165 -11.73 -24.76 2.83
N THR A 166 -12.65 -25.74 2.88
CA THR A 166 -12.31 -27.10 3.27
C THR A 166 -13.01 -28.14 2.39
N CYS A 167 -12.41 -29.33 2.28
CA CYS A 167 -13.03 -30.44 1.58
C CYS A 167 -14.22 -30.99 2.36
N THR A 168 -15.23 -31.52 1.67
CA THR A 168 -16.25 -32.34 2.31
C THR A 168 -15.71 -33.75 2.58
N ASN A 169 -16.15 -34.36 3.69
CA ASN A 169 -15.83 -35.76 3.97
C ASN A 169 -16.77 -36.72 3.23
N GLU A 170 -17.85 -36.23 2.63
CA GLU A 170 -18.92 -37.01 2.03
C GLU A 170 -18.69 -37.23 0.53
N VAL A 171 -18.19 -36.20 -0.16
CA VAL A 171 -17.92 -36.24 -1.60
C VAL A 171 -16.59 -35.57 -1.85
N HIS A 172 -15.62 -36.27 -2.43
CA HIS A 172 -14.26 -35.77 -2.69
C HIS A 172 -14.19 -34.52 -3.59
N GLU A 173 -15.27 -34.25 -4.33
CA GLU A 173 -15.36 -33.17 -5.30
C GLU A 173 -16.14 -31.94 -4.78
N GLU A 174 -16.44 -31.87 -3.50
CA GLU A 174 -17.16 -30.73 -2.91
C GLU A 174 -16.34 -30.01 -1.86
N ARG A 175 -16.65 -28.72 -1.71
CA ARG A 175 -16.03 -27.82 -0.73
C ARG A 175 -17.10 -27.14 0.11
N TYR A 176 -16.82 -26.97 1.40
CA TYR A 176 -17.48 -25.96 2.23
C TYR A 176 -16.64 -24.69 2.21
N ILE A 177 -17.30 -23.57 1.94
CA ILE A 177 -16.65 -22.27 1.93
C ILE A 177 -17.43 -21.35 2.85
N VAL A 178 -16.78 -20.91 3.93
CA VAL A 178 -17.33 -19.92 4.85
C VAL A 178 -16.73 -18.57 4.47
N PHE A 179 -17.60 -17.61 4.14
CA PHE A 179 -17.19 -16.27 3.81
C PHE A 179 -17.38 -15.32 4.99
N ALA A 180 -16.38 -14.51 5.23
CA ALA A 180 -16.40 -13.44 6.22
C ALA A 180 -15.97 -12.12 5.60
N ARG A 181 -16.41 -11.01 6.17
CA ARG A 181 -15.79 -9.71 5.92
C ARG A 181 -14.79 -9.42 7.03
N LEU A 182 -13.63 -8.91 6.67
CA LEU A 182 -12.61 -8.52 7.62
C LEU A 182 -12.88 -7.12 8.15
N ARG A 183 -12.92 -6.99 9.48
CA ARG A 183 -13.00 -5.72 10.18
C ARG A 183 -11.77 -5.56 11.06
N PRO A 184 -10.99 -4.48 10.91
CA PRO A 184 -9.90 -4.20 11.85
C PRO A 184 -10.40 -4.18 13.29
N ILE A 185 -9.70 -4.87 14.18
CA ILE A 185 -9.99 -4.83 15.61
C ILE A 185 -9.34 -3.59 16.21
N VAL A 186 -10.16 -2.63 16.60
CA VAL A 186 -9.70 -1.49 17.38
C VAL A 186 -9.73 -1.89 18.85
N TYR A 187 -8.58 -2.17 19.44
CA TYR A 187 -8.50 -2.45 20.88
C TYR A 187 -8.82 -1.19 21.67
N ALA A 188 -9.75 -1.29 22.63
CA ALA A 188 -10.04 -0.21 23.57
C ALA A 188 -8.80 0.08 24.41
N GLY A 189 -8.11 1.12 24.08
CA GLY A 189 -6.80 1.51 24.63
C GLY A 189 -6.05 2.40 23.66
N GLY A 190 -6.76 3.20 22.88
CA GLY A 190 -6.25 4.07 21.80
C GLY A 190 -5.19 5.11 22.18
N GLU A 191 -4.45 4.89 23.25
CA GLU A 191 -3.30 5.73 23.62
C GLU A 191 -2.15 5.63 22.61
N SER A 192 -2.00 4.49 21.90
CA SER A 192 -0.87 4.32 20.99
C SER A 192 -0.95 5.19 19.73
N VAL A 193 -2.12 5.36 19.14
CA VAL A 193 -2.28 6.21 17.91
C VAL A 193 -2.13 7.69 18.25
N SER A 194 -2.69 8.13 19.39
CA SER A 194 -2.54 9.50 19.86
C SER A 194 -1.10 9.81 20.31
N VAL A 195 -0.43 8.88 20.97
CA VAL A 195 0.98 9.03 21.38
C VAL A 195 1.90 9.10 20.16
N MET A 196 1.75 8.19 19.18
CA MET A 196 2.55 8.24 17.94
C MET A 196 2.26 9.50 17.12
N LYS A 197 1.01 9.94 17.06
CA LYS A 197 0.68 11.21 16.41
C LYS A 197 1.38 12.37 17.10
N MET A 198 1.36 12.42 18.43
CA MET A 198 2.07 13.44 19.19
C MET A 198 3.59 13.37 19.01
N GLU A 199 4.18 12.17 18.97
CA GLU A 199 5.61 11.97 18.72
C GLU A 199 5.99 12.43 17.30
N MET A 200 5.21 12.07 16.26
CA MET A 200 5.45 12.54 14.89
C MET A 200 5.25 14.05 14.76
N ASP A 201 4.22 14.58 15.40
CA ASP A 201 3.93 16.01 15.37
C ASP A 201 4.97 16.85 16.12
N ALA A 202 5.66 16.25 17.10
CA ALA A 202 6.76 16.86 17.83
C ALA A 202 8.10 16.85 17.07
N LEU A 203 8.23 16.01 16.01
CA LEU A 203 9.45 16.00 15.20
C LEU A 203 9.53 17.27 14.34
N GLU A 204 10.68 17.96 14.43
CA GLU A 204 10.99 19.03 13.48
C GLU A 204 11.26 18.45 12.09
N GLY A 205 10.34 18.68 11.16
CA GLY A 205 10.50 18.29 9.77
C GLY A 205 11.31 19.32 8.98
N THR A 206 11.77 18.89 7.81
CA THR A 206 12.46 19.77 6.84
C THR A 206 11.53 20.28 5.74
N SER A 207 10.28 19.80 5.74
CA SER A 207 9.23 20.24 4.81
C SER A 207 8.74 21.62 5.17
N ARG A 208 8.68 22.52 4.19
CA ARG A 208 8.42 23.95 4.43
C ARG A 208 7.93 24.66 3.17
N THR A 209 7.48 25.87 3.34
CA THR A 209 7.30 26.80 2.24
C THR A 209 8.67 27.37 1.84
N VAL A 210 8.95 27.39 0.53
CA VAL A 210 10.15 27.96 -0.09
C VAL A 210 9.74 29.05 -1.10
N ASN A 211 10.59 30.03 -1.32
CA ASN A 211 10.33 31.06 -2.34
C ASN A 211 11.10 30.74 -3.63
N VAL A 212 10.37 30.40 -4.68
CA VAL A 212 10.95 30.06 -6.00
C VAL A 212 10.83 31.25 -6.95
N PRO A 213 11.96 31.78 -7.46
CA PRO A 213 11.93 32.86 -8.43
C PRO A 213 11.05 32.55 -9.64
N GLY A 214 10.22 33.51 -10.06
CA GLY A 214 9.26 33.35 -11.15
C GLY A 214 7.98 32.56 -10.78
N ARG A 215 7.90 31.98 -9.58
CA ARG A 215 6.73 31.20 -9.13
C ARG A 215 6.14 31.68 -7.80
N GLY A 216 6.98 32.28 -6.93
CA GLY A 216 6.57 32.71 -5.59
C GLY A 216 6.68 31.59 -4.54
N GLU A 217 5.81 31.66 -3.53
CA GLU A 217 5.79 30.67 -2.45
C GLU A 217 5.32 29.29 -2.95
N MET A 218 6.10 28.27 -2.64
CA MET A 218 5.82 26.88 -3.00
C MET A 218 6.02 25.94 -1.81
N GLN A 219 5.19 24.92 -1.73
CA GLN A 219 5.37 23.84 -0.75
C GLN A 219 6.51 22.92 -1.20
N TYR A 220 7.50 22.76 -0.33
CA TYR A 220 8.64 21.85 -0.48
C TYR A 220 8.53 20.67 0.50
N TYR A 221 8.85 19.49 0.01
CA TYR A 221 8.98 18.27 0.81
C TYR A 221 10.33 17.61 0.55
N ALA A 222 10.96 17.08 1.62
CA ALA A 222 12.14 16.25 1.50
C ALA A 222 11.80 14.76 1.67
N GLN A 223 12.29 13.89 0.78
CA GLN A 223 12.11 12.44 0.97
C GLN A 223 12.86 11.93 2.20
N ASN A 224 13.97 12.57 2.55
CA ASN A 224 14.79 12.26 3.72
C ASN A 224 14.46 13.15 4.93
N ASP A 225 13.23 13.69 5.00
CA ASP A 225 12.70 14.38 6.17
C ASP A 225 12.75 13.45 7.40
N PRO A 226 13.30 13.90 8.54
CA PRO A 226 13.40 13.08 9.75
C PRO A 226 12.08 12.45 10.22
N VAL A 227 10.94 13.10 9.91
CA VAL A 227 9.61 12.60 10.28
C VAL A 227 9.31 11.24 9.63
N TRP A 228 9.78 11.00 8.41
CA TRP A 228 9.44 9.78 7.67
C TRP A 228 10.60 9.07 6.98
N ALA A 229 11.82 9.62 7.02
CA ALA A 229 12.95 9.05 6.29
C ALA A 229 13.22 7.57 6.62
N ALA A 230 13.01 7.17 7.87
CA ALA A 230 13.23 5.82 8.36
C ALA A 230 12.05 4.87 8.10
N MET A 231 10.88 5.39 7.69
CA MET A 231 9.70 4.58 7.47
C MET A 231 9.90 3.60 6.31
N ARG A 232 9.25 2.47 6.42
CA ARG A 232 9.34 1.41 5.43
C ARG A 232 8.64 1.80 4.13
N TYR A 233 9.33 1.63 3.00
CA TYR A 233 8.79 1.87 1.68
C TYR A 233 9.22 0.72 0.75
N GLU A 234 8.31 -0.19 0.44
CA GLU A 234 8.59 -1.45 -0.25
C GLU A 234 8.08 -1.50 -1.68
N ALA A 235 8.80 -2.27 -2.50
CA ALA A 235 8.30 -2.78 -3.78
C ALA A 235 7.91 -4.26 -3.63
N ARG A 236 6.85 -4.69 -4.30
CA ARG A 236 6.28 -6.05 -4.23
C ARG A 236 7.30 -7.19 -4.40
N LYS A 237 8.30 -7.02 -5.26
CA LYS A 237 9.27 -8.07 -5.59
C LYS A 237 10.62 -7.91 -4.88
N SER A 238 10.79 -6.88 -4.09
CA SER A 238 12.03 -6.65 -3.38
C SER A 238 11.98 -7.35 -2.03
N LYS A 239 12.81 -8.38 -1.85
CA LYS A 239 13.05 -9.00 -0.53
C LYS A 239 13.76 -8.04 0.44
N GLN A 240 14.14 -6.85 -0.01
CA GLN A 240 14.80 -5.83 0.80
C GLN A 240 13.90 -4.61 0.94
N ALA A 241 13.38 -4.42 2.13
CA ALA A 241 12.76 -3.16 2.53
C ALA A 241 13.77 -2.01 2.38
N ARG A 242 13.31 -0.88 1.82
CA ARG A 242 14.11 0.34 1.81
C ARG A 242 13.41 1.41 2.63
N PRO A 243 14.17 2.24 3.36
CA PRO A 243 13.58 3.39 4.00
C PRO A 243 13.06 4.39 2.96
N PHE A 244 11.99 5.09 3.32
CA PHE A 244 11.38 6.11 2.46
C PHE A 244 12.42 7.15 2.01
N GLY A 245 13.29 7.57 2.93
CA GLY A 245 14.39 8.50 2.65
C GLY A 245 15.36 8.04 1.55
N GLN A 246 15.39 6.75 1.20
CA GLN A 246 16.22 6.23 0.12
C GLN A 246 15.46 5.96 -1.19
N GLY A 247 14.15 5.79 -1.12
CA GLY A 247 13.33 5.37 -2.26
C GLY A 247 12.14 6.28 -2.59
N GLY A 248 11.85 7.26 -1.77
CA GLY A 248 10.65 8.09 -1.81
C GLY A 248 10.68 9.27 -2.78
N CYS A 249 11.68 9.40 -3.65
CA CYS A 249 11.78 10.55 -4.56
C CYS A 249 10.54 10.74 -5.45
N GLY A 250 9.96 9.68 -5.97
CA GLY A 250 8.77 9.76 -6.81
C GLY A 250 7.54 10.27 -6.06
N PRO A 251 7.08 9.63 -4.97
CA PRO A 251 5.98 10.14 -4.16
C PRO A 251 6.21 11.54 -3.63
N THR A 252 7.45 11.90 -3.26
CA THR A 252 7.78 13.23 -2.77
C THR A 252 7.70 14.29 -3.89
N SER A 253 8.21 13.97 -5.08
CA SER A 253 8.06 14.87 -6.25
C SER A 253 6.60 15.04 -6.66
N MET A 254 5.80 13.97 -6.61
CA MET A 254 4.35 14.03 -6.81
C MET A 254 3.68 14.91 -5.77
N ALA A 255 4.07 14.80 -4.50
CA ALA A 255 3.53 15.62 -3.41
C ALA A 255 3.82 17.11 -3.65
N MET A 256 5.04 17.45 -4.07
CA MET A 256 5.38 18.83 -4.42
C MET A 256 4.54 19.34 -5.60
N ALA A 257 4.37 18.53 -6.66
CA ALA A 257 3.55 18.92 -7.79
C ALA A 257 2.08 19.15 -7.36
N ILE A 258 1.48 18.23 -6.63
CA ILE A 258 0.08 18.28 -6.21
C ILE A 258 -0.16 19.43 -5.22
N ALA A 259 0.67 19.58 -4.18
CA ALA A 259 0.50 20.62 -3.17
C ALA A 259 0.61 22.06 -3.73
N ASN A 260 1.25 22.21 -4.89
CA ASN A 260 1.40 23.51 -5.56
C ASN A 260 0.37 23.75 -6.68
N LEU A 261 -0.48 22.75 -6.98
CA LEU A 261 -1.55 22.88 -7.96
C LEU A 261 -2.95 22.78 -7.34
N VAL A 262 -3.08 22.04 -6.24
CA VAL A 262 -4.36 21.72 -5.60
C VAL A 262 -4.53 22.57 -4.33
N PRO A 263 -5.69 23.18 -4.10
CA PRO A 263 -5.97 23.88 -2.86
C PRO A 263 -5.88 22.94 -1.64
N GLU A 264 -5.46 23.47 -0.50
CA GLU A 264 -5.22 22.67 0.71
C GLU A 264 -6.45 21.85 1.13
N GLU A 265 -7.63 22.43 1.04
CA GLU A 265 -8.90 21.78 1.37
C GLU A 265 -9.21 20.56 0.49
N SER A 266 -8.58 20.44 -0.67
CA SER A 266 -8.76 19.34 -1.62
C SER A 266 -7.67 18.24 -1.50
N LEU A 267 -6.65 18.43 -0.66
CA LEU A 267 -5.55 17.46 -0.52
C LEU A 267 -6.01 16.11 0.07
N GLY A 268 -7.14 16.09 0.78
CA GLY A 268 -7.79 14.86 1.23
C GLY A 268 -8.47 14.04 0.14
N GLY A 269 -8.52 14.54 -1.11
CA GLY A 269 -9.20 13.88 -2.24
C GLY A 269 -8.68 12.47 -2.56
N ILE A 270 -7.41 12.19 -2.27
CA ILE A 270 -6.83 10.84 -2.40
C ILE A 270 -7.53 9.80 -1.52
N SER A 271 -8.14 10.21 -0.41
CA SER A 271 -8.89 9.30 0.48
C SER A 271 -10.11 8.71 -0.18
N ALA A 272 -10.83 9.48 -0.99
CA ALA A 272 -11.98 8.99 -1.75
C ALA A 272 -11.56 7.93 -2.79
N TYR A 273 -10.38 8.09 -3.36
CA TYR A 273 -9.82 7.13 -4.31
C TYR A 273 -9.28 5.87 -3.63
N ALA A 274 -8.71 6.02 -2.44
CA ALA A 274 -8.22 4.93 -1.61
C ALA A 274 -9.36 4.14 -0.93
N ARG A 275 -10.63 4.55 -1.10
CA ARG A 275 -11.81 3.91 -0.53
C ARG A 275 -11.84 3.86 1.00
N VAL A 276 -11.25 4.81 1.63
CA VAL A 276 -11.22 4.94 3.09
C VAL A 276 -12.31 5.91 3.50
N GLU A 277 -13.41 5.41 4.06
CA GLU A 277 -14.57 6.23 4.43
C GLU A 277 -14.30 7.20 5.59
N ASN A 278 -13.24 6.98 6.38
CA ASN A 278 -13.01 7.71 7.64
C ASN A 278 -11.54 8.15 7.82
N GLY A 279 -10.91 8.69 6.78
CA GLY A 279 -9.53 9.16 6.84
C GLY A 279 -8.55 8.15 6.25
N TYR A 280 -7.33 8.60 6.01
CA TYR A 280 -6.29 7.82 5.37
C TYR A 280 -5.25 7.38 6.39
N THR A 281 -4.90 6.11 6.40
CA THR A 281 -3.92 5.54 7.33
C THR A 281 -2.66 5.08 6.62
N PHE A 282 -1.52 5.20 7.27
CA PHE A 282 -0.25 4.64 6.81
C PHE A 282 0.58 4.11 7.99
N CYS A 283 1.41 3.11 7.72
CA CYS A 283 2.29 2.55 8.74
C CYS A 283 3.50 3.44 8.95
N THR A 284 3.80 3.76 10.21
CA THR A 284 4.95 4.57 10.62
C THR A 284 6.17 3.73 11.00
N CYS A 285 6.13 2.41 10.76
CA CYS A 285 7.19 1.50 11.17
C CYS A 285 8.53 1.80 10.52
N SER A 286 9.60 1.65 11.31
CA SER A 286 10.98 1.74 10.85
C SER A 286 11.33 0.56 9.93
N VAL A 287 12.22 0.80 8.95
CA VAL A 287 12.75 -0.24 8.06
C VAL A 287 13.51 -1.35 8.79
N ASN A 288 14.05 -1.05 9.97
CA ASN A 288 14.77 -2.03 10.80
C ASN A 288 13.82 -3.02 11.48
N GLN A 289 12.54 -2.75 11.49
CA GLN A 289 11.53 -3.68 11.92
C GLN A 289 11.10 -4.48 10.68
N TYR A 290 11.68 -5.66 10.52
CA TYR A 290 11.45 -6.55 9.37
C TYR A 290 9.97 -6.86 9.16
N PHE A 291 9.20 -6.81 10.25
CA PHE A 291 7.75 -6.89 10.29
C PHE A 291 7.21 -5.81 11.22
N CYS A 292 6.17 -5.14 10.77
CA CYS A 292 5.48 -4.18 11.60
C CYS A 292 4.74 -4.90 12.72
N ASN A 293 5.37 -5.07 13.87
CA ASN A 293 4.71 -5.55 15.10
C ASN A 293 3.79 -4.50 15.73
N HIS A 294 3.75 -3.31 15.13
CA HIS A 294 2.91 -2.23 15.63
C HIS A 294 1.50 -2.42 15.12
N ARG A 295 0.72 -3.20 15.85
CA ARG A 295 -0.72 -3.34 15.67
C ARG A 295 -1.47 -2.01 15.64
N HIS A 296 -0.76 -0.90 15.89
CA HIS A 296 -1.32 0.44 16.10
C HIS A 296 -0.50 1.57 15.46
N ALA A 297 0.50 1.25 14.67
CA ALA A 297 1.34 2.25 14.01
C ALA A 297 0.67 2.82 12.74
N GLN A 298 -0.63 3.03 12.78
CA GLN A 298 -1.37 3.67 11.70
C GLN A 298 -1.63 5.13 12.05
N TYR A 299 -1.13 6.00 11.21
CA TYR A 299 -1.41 7.43 11.31
C TYR A 299 -2.62 7.76 10.43
N LYS A 300 -3.70 8.23 11.03
CA LYS A 300 -4.90 8.62 10.32
C LYS A 300 -4.84 10.11 10.00
N LEU A 301 -4.92 10.45 8.72
CA LEU A 301 -5.03 11.82 8.24
C LEU A 301 -6.52 12.17 8.10
N GLU A 302 -6.97 13.21 8.80
CA GLU A 302 -8.37 13.62 8.85
C GLU A 302 -8.60 15.04 8.33
N THR A 303 -7.63 15.93 8.54
CA THR A 303 -7.75 17.34 8.20
C THR A 303 -6.90 17.71 6.97
N PRO A 304 -7.30 18.76 6.21
CA PRO A 304 -6.50 19.27 5.10
C PRO A 304 -5.05 19.61 5.50
N ALA A 305 -4.85 20.20 6.66
CA ALA A 305 -3.52 20.54 7.16
C ALA A 305 -2.65 19.30 7.42
N GLU A 306 -3.24 18.23 7.95
CA GLU A 306 -2.52 16.94 8.11
C GLU A 306 -2.19 16.34 6.75
N PHE A 307 -3.12 16.36 5.78
CA PHE A 307 -2.81 15.92 4.41
C PHE A 307 -1.70 16.75 3.79
N ARG A 308 -1.71 18.08 3.96
CA ARG A 308 -0.63 18.94 3.50
C ARG A 308 0.70 18.57 4.16
N ARG A 309 0.73 18.37 5.47
CA ARG A 309 1.94 18.04 6.22
C ARG A 309 2.55 16.71 5.79
N TYR A 310 1.74 15.68 5.60
CA TYR A 310 2.15 14.29 5.35
C TYR A 310 1.87 13.80 3.92
N LEU A 311 1.70 14.70 2.97
CA LEU A 311 1.31 14.36 1.60
C LEU A 311 2.25 13.34 0.92
N PRO A 312 3.59 13.39 1.07
CA PRO A 312 4.46 12.36 0.51
C PRO A 312 4.13 10.94 1.00
N LEU A 313 3.79 10.81 2.30
CA LEU A 313 3.40 9.53 2.88
C LEU A 313 2.01 9.09 2.44
N ALA A 314 1.05 10.01 2.38
CA ALA A 314 -0.28 9.73 1.88
C ALA A 314 -0.23 9.17 0.45
N ILE A 315 0.57 9.80 -0.42
CA ILE A 315 0.76 9.33 -1.80
C ILE A 315 1.47 7.98 -1.83
N ALA A 316 2.54 7.80 -1.06
CA ALA A 316 3.26 6.53 -1.01
C ALA A 316 2.39 5.38 -0.48
N SER A 317 1.61 5.64 0.56
CA SER A 317 0.73 4.64 1.18
C SER A 317 -0.49 4.33 0.32
N PHE A 318 -0.99 5.28 -0.46
CA PHE A 318 -2.02 5.02 -1.46
C PHE A 318 -1.59 3.90 -2.42
N ALA A 319 -0.35 3.88 -2.84
CA ALA A 319 0.19 2.83 -3.69
C ALA A 319 0.31 1.48 -2.97
N THR A 320 0.71 1.49 -1.72
CA THR A 320 0.94 0.27 -0.93
C THR A 320 -0.34 -0.24 -0.28
N GLY A 321 -1.22 0.64 0.20
CA GLY A 321 -2.44 0.30 0.95
C GLY A 321 -3.59 -0.19 0.10
N ASN A 322 -3.63 0.13 -1.20
CA ASN A 322 -4.68 -0.35 -2.11
C ASN A 322 -4.37 -1.70 -2.76
N ASN A 323 -3.48 -2.44 -2.18
CA ASN A 323 -3.19 -3.78 -2.62
C ASN A 323 -2.79 -4.00 -4.02
N ILE A 324 -2.51 -2.99 -4.70
CA ILE A 324 -2.07 -3.10 -6.05
C ILE A 324 -0.55 -3.08 -5.98
N TRP A 325 0.00 -4.06 -5.26
CA TRP A 325 1.44 -4.27 -5.22
C TRP A 325 2.05 -4.41 -6.63
N GLY A 326 1.26 -4.85 -7.62
CA GLY A 326 1.64 -4.87 -9.03
C GLY A 326 1.67 -3.49 -9.68
N GLU A 327 0.98 -2.52 -9.08
CA GLU A 327 0.84 -1.15 -9.56
C GLU A 327 1.36 -0.14 -8.52
N THR A 328 2.27 -0.60 -7.66
CA THR A 328 2.88 0.21 -6.61
C THR A 328 3.59 1.43 -7.17
N SER A 329 3.87 2.37 -6.31
CA SER A 329 4.72 3.51 -6.62
C SER A 329 6.09 3.10 -7.16
N ARG A 330 6.51 1.85 -6.97
CA ARG A 330 7.81 1.33 -7.45
C ARG A 330 7.64 0.30 -8.54
N GLY A 331 8.31 0.54 -9.68
CA GLY A 331 8.49 -0.46 -10.74
C GLY A 331 9.51 -1.54 -10.35
N ASP A 332 9.60 -2.62 -11.14
CA ASP A 332 10.53 -3.74 -10.94
C ASP A 332 12.01 -3.31 -10.86
N GLY A 333 12.38 -2.18 -11.45
CA GLY A 333 13.71 -1.57 -11.39
C GLY A 333 13.96 -0.68 -10.15
N GLY A 334 13.03 -0.59 -9.23
CA GLY A 334 13.16 0.21 -8.01
C GLY A 334 12.77 1.69 -8.14
N GLY A 335 12.33 2.14 -9.32
CA GLY A 335 11.78 3.48 -9.56
C GLY A 335 10.28 3.57 -9.33
N THR A 336 9.74 4.80 -9.35
CA THR A 336 8.30 5.04 -9.26
C THR A 336 7.62 4.66 -10.56
N ASN A 337 6.49 3.96 -10.46
CA ASN A 337 5.73 3.48 -11.61
C ASN A 337 4.95 4.64 -12.26
N THR A 338 5.09 4.79 -13.60
CA THR A 338 4.40 5.84 -14.36
C THR A 338 2.88 5.74 -14.29
N ALA A 339 2.33 4.52 -14.34
CA ALA A 339 0.88 4.30 -14.23
C ALA A 339 0.36 4.74 -12.85
N PHE A 340 1.14 4.54 -11.80
CA PHE A 340 0.84 5.05 -10.46
C PHE A 340 0.82 6.58 -10.45
N MET A 341 1.85 7.25 -11.01
CA MET A 341 1.91 8.71 -11.08
C MET A 341 0.69 9.28 -11.79
N LYS A 342 0.29 8.67 -12.91
CA LYS A 342 -0.92 9.04 -13.65
C LYS A 342 -2.17 8.95 -12.78
N ARG A 343 -2.39 7.81 -12.11
CA ARG A 343 -3.58 7.61 -11.28
C ARG A 343 -3.65 8.57 -10.08
N VAL A 344 -2.52 8.82 -9.43
CA VAL A 344 -2.47 9.81 -8.35
C VAL A 344 -2.85 11.19 -8.88
N THR A 345 -2.32 11.60 -10.02
CA THR A 345 -2.65 12.87 -10.66
C THR A 345 -4.15 12.98 -10.96
N GLU A 346 -4.72 11.93 -11.58
CA GLU A 346 -6.14 11.87 -11.91
C GLU A 346 -7.04 11.85 -10.66
N ALA A 347 -6.58 11.23 -9.56
CA ALA A 347 -7.30 11.23 -8.27
C ALA A 347 -7.49 12.63 -7.69
N TYR A 348 -6.60 13.56 -8.00
CA TYR A 348 -6.71 14.98 -7.64
C TYR A 348 -7.40 15.84 -8.70
N GLY A 349 -7.98 15.23 -9.74
CA GLY A 349 -8.66 15.96 -10.81
C GLY A 349 -7.72 16.72 -11.73
N LEU A 350 -6.45 16.33 -11.77
CA LEU A 350 -5.41 16.92 -12.61
C LEU A 350 -5.15 16.07 -13.87
N TYR A 351 -4.57 16.69 -14.89
CA TYR A 351 -4.13 16.03 -16.12
C TYR A 351 -2.68 15.58 -16.01
N PHE A 352 -2.39 14.43 -16.61
CA PHE A 352 -1.07 13.82 -16.64
C PHE A 352 -0.61 13.60 -18.08
N THR A 353 0.53 14.18 -18.44
CA THR A 353 1.15 13.96 -19.75
C THR A 353 2.58 13.46 -19.57
N LEU A 354 2.87 12.30 -20.18
CA LEU A 354 4.20 11.71 -20.23
C LEU A 354 4.87 12.09 -21.54
N THR A 355 6.06 12.69 -21.48
CA THR A 355 6.80 13.09 -22.69
C THR A 355 8.31 12.94 -22.51
N LYS A 356 9.02 12.82 -23.62
CA LYS A 356 10.48 13.00 -23.73
C LYS A 356 10.83 14.33 -24.38
N ASP A 357 9.83 15.06 -24.86
CA ASP A 357 9.98 16.37 -25.45
C ASP A 357 10.19 17.40 -24.33
N ARG A 358 11.43 17.92 -24.25
CA ARG A 358 11.81 18.89 -23.25
C ARG A 358 11.17 20.25 -23.51
N GLU A 359 11.03 20.65 -24.78
CA GLU A 359 10.43 21.94 -25.13
C GLU A 359 8.94 21.98 -24.70
N LEU A 360 8.21 20.87 -24.93
CA LEU A 360 6.83 20.72 -24.44
C LEU A 360 6.78 20.84 -22.91
N ALA A 361 7.70 20.16 -22.21
CA ALA A 361 7.74 20.17 -20.75
C ALA A 361 8.05 21.58 -20.20
N LEU A 362 9.00 22.30 -20.79
CA LEU A 362 9.36 23.67 -20.39
C LEU A 362 8.26 24.68 -20.74
N SER A 363 7.59 24.51 -21.88
CA SER A 363 6.43 25.34 -22.25
C SER A 363 5.29 25.15 -21.24
N ALA A 364 4.96 23.91 -20.90
CA ALA A 364 3.94 23.60 -19.88
C ALA A 364 4.31 24.20 -18.50
N LEU A 365 5.59 24.11 -18.11
CA LEU A 365 6.10 24.71 -16.88
C LEU A 365 5.93 26.24 -16.88
N ALA A 366 6.26 26.91 -17.98
CA ALA A 366 6.08 28.36 -18.15
C ALA A 366 4.59 28.75 -18.08
N ASP A 367 3.69 27.90 -18.56
CA ASP A 367 2.24 28.06 -18.52
C ASP A 367 1.61 27.77 -17.15
N GLY A 368 2.40 27.37 -16.15
CA GLY A 368 1.93 27.17 -14.78
C GLY A 368 1.78 25.71 -14.35
N ALA A 369 2.04 24.73 -15.22
CA ALA A 369 2.12 23.34 -14.82
C ALA A 369 3.24 23.08 -13.80
N MET A 370 3.21 21.90 -13.18
CA MET A 370 4.35 21.32 -12.48
C MET A 370 4.91 20.18 -13.34
N VAL A 371 6.23 20.07 -13.40
CA VAL A 371 6.87 19.03 -14.20
C VAL A 371 7.79 18.20 -13.31
N ILE A 372 7.57 16.89 -13.29
CA ILE A 372 8.49 15.97 -12.65
C ILE A 372 9.44 15.45 -13.72
N ALA A 373 10.74 15.49 -13.49
CA ALA A 373 11.75 15.01 -14.42
C ALA A 373 12.50 13.81 -13.82
N SER A 374 12.71 12.76 -14.62
CA SER A 374 13.60 11.67 -14.24
C SER A 374 15.05 11.98 -14.63
N THR A 375 15.95 11.67 -13.72
CA THR A 375 17.41 11.80 -13.93
C THR A 375 18.12 10.59 -13.31
N GLY A 376 19.40 10.42 -13.61
CA GLY A 376 20.21 9.37 -12.98
C GLY A 376 21.45 8.99 -13.79
N GLY A 377 22.18 8.04 -13.22
CA GLY A 377 23.46 7.57 -13.78
C GLY A 377 24.67 8.27 -13.17
N LYS A 378 25.85 7.65 -13.33
CA LYS A 378 27.09 8.07 -12.67
C LYS A 378 27.51 9.52 -12.98
N ALA A 379 27.08 10.05 -14.13
CA ALA A 379 27.38 11.42 -14.55
C ALA A 379 26.29 12.42 -14.16
N SER A 380 25.16 12.00 -13.56
CA SER A 380 24.13 12.93 -13.12
C SER A 380 24.65 13.81 -11.98
N PRO A 381 24.43 15.13 -12.03
CA PRO A 381 24.83 16.03 -10.95
C PRO A 381 24.01 15.82 -9.68
N PHE A 382 22.85 15.15 -9.79
CA PHE A 382 21.91 14.95 -8.67
C PHE A 382 22.18 13.69 -7.86
N THR A 383 22.34 12.55 -8.54
CA THR A 383 22.56 11.26 -7.85
C THR A 383 23.13 10.21 -8.81
N GLY A 384 23.93 9.29 -8.29
CA GLY A 384 24.48 8.18 -9.07
C GLY A 384 23.46 7.08 -9.42
N GLY A 385 22.26 7.09 -8.82
CA GLY A 385 21.15 6.20 -9.13
C GLY A 385 20.02 6.90 -9.89
N GLY A 386 18.90 6.22 -10.12
CA GLY A 386 17.69 6.83 -10.64
C GLY A 386 17.07 7.80 -9.62
N HIS A 387 16.59 8.94 -10.08
CA HIS A 387 16.00 9.98 -9.24
C HIS A 387 14.90 10.75 -9.96
N TYR A 388 13.98 11.32 -9.20
CA TYR A 388 12.96 12.23 -9.66
C TYR A 388 13.18 13.62 -9.05
N LEU A 389 12.98 14.64 -9.83
CA LEU A 389 13.08 16.05 -9.47
C LEU A 389 11.79 16.76 -9.85
N THR A 390 11.43 17.81 -9.13
CA THR A 390 10.30 18.66 -9.49
C THR A 390 10.83 19.96 -10.10
N LEU A 391 10.57 20.19 -11.39
CA LEU A 391 10.86 21.45 -12.06
C LEU A 391 9.79 22.46 -11.63
N ALA A 392 10.21 23.58 -11.11
CA ALA A 392 9.34 24.55 -10.46
C ALA A 392 9.07 25.79 -11.29
N SER A 393 10.08 26.37 -11.93
CA SER A 393 9.92 27.54 -12.80
C SER A 393 11.08 27.70 -13.78
N VAL A 394 10.83 28.41 -14.85
CA VAL A 394 11.87 29.04 -15.72
C VAL A 394 11.77 30.55 -15.54
N TYR A 395 12.82 31.16 -15.07
CA TYR A 395 12.85 32.59 -14.80
C TYR A 395 14.25 33.17 -15.01
N GLU A 396 14.34 34.29 -15.72
CA GLU A 396 15.60 35.02 -16.01
C GLU A 396 16.73 34.12 -16.52
N GLY A 397 16.43 33.27 -17.52
CA GLY A 397 17.44 32.39 -18.15
C GLY A 397 17.90 31.23 -17.25
N SER A 398 17.19 30.95 -16.19
CA SER A 398 17.49 29.85 -15.27
C SER A 398 16.27 28.92 -15.05
N LEU A 399 16.55 27.63 -14.91
CA LEU A 399 15.60 26.64 -14.46
C LEU A 399 15.73 26.47 -12.93
N TYR A 400 14.62 26.55 -12.22
CA TYR A 400 14.55 26.29 -10.78
C TYR A 400 13.95 24.92 -10.53
N ILE A 401 14.61 24.16 -9.65
CA ILE A 401 14.32 22.75 -9.38
C ILE A 401 14.15 22.56 -7.87
N LEU A 402 13.12 21.81 -7.49
CA LEU A 402 12.95 21.29 -6.13
C LEU A 402 13.48 19.84 -6.10
N ASP A 403 14.60 19.62 -5.43
CA ASP A 403 15.15 18.28 -5.24
C ASP A 403 14.52 17.64 -3.98
N PRO A 404 13.76 16.55 -4.09
CA PRO A 404 13.19 15.88 -2.94
C PRO A 404 14.25 15.26 -2.01
N TYR A 405 15.48 15.05 -2.47
CA TYR A 405 16.55 14.55 -1.62
C TYR A 405 17.40 15.71 -1.08
N LEU A 406 17.05 16.15 0.13
CA LEU A 406 17.74 17.24 0.79
C LEU A 406 19.20 16.88 1.06
N LYS A 407 20.12 17.62 0.45
CA LYS A 407 21.57 17.47 0.58
C LYS A 407 22.20 18.75 1.07
N ALA A 408 23.24 18.60 1.88
CA ALA A 408 24.09 19.73 2.26
C ALA A 408 25.05 20.11 1.12
N ASP A 409 25.43 19.17 0.27
CA ASP A 409 26.40 19.34 -0.80
C ASP A 409 26.08 18.48 -2.03
N TYR A 410 26.06 19.09 -3.19
CA TYR A 410 25.98 18.43 -4.52
C TYR A 410 27.37 18.10 -5.09
N GLY A 411 28.40 18.10 -4.25
CA GLY A 411 29.81 18.19 -4.58
C GLY A 411 30.50 16.95 -5.15
N LYS A 412 29.81 15.85 -5.47
CA LYS A 412 30.48 14.56 -5.76
C LYS A 412 30.64 14.20 -7.24
N THR A 413 30.21 15.03 -8.17
CA THR A 413 30.35 14.76 -9.60
C THR A 413 31.06 15.91 -10.31
N ASP A 414 31.68 15.63 -11.46
CA ASP A 414 32.33 16.66 -12.30
C ASP A 414 31.34 17.73 -12.81
N ARG A 415 30.05 17.44 -12.76
CA ARG A 415 28.94 18.32 -13.22
C ARG A 415 28.31 19.14 -12.08
N ARG A 416 28.85 19.09 -10.87
CA ARG A 416 28.33 19.87 -9.72
C ARG A 416 28.30 21.38 -9.97
N HIS A 417 29.23 21.89 -10.79
CA HIS A 417 29.31 23.29 -11.12
C HIS A 417 28.09 23.83 -11.87
N LEU A 418 27.28 22.94 -12.47
CA LEU A 418 26.02 23.27 -13.13
C LEU A 418 24.92 23.67 -12.18
N ILE A 419 25.02 23.28 -10.89
CA ILE A 419 23.99 23.47 -9.89
C ILE A 419 24.41 24.53 -8.87
N THR A 420 23.56 25.52 -8.70
CA THR A 420 23.63 26.45 -7.56
C THR A 420 22.49 26.16 -6.62
N GLN A 421 22.78 25.74 -5.38
CA GLN A 421 21.78 25.63 -4.33
C GLN A 421 21.51 27.02 -3.76
N ILE A 422 20.32 27.58 -3.99
CA ILE A 422 19.92 28.90 -3.51
C ILE A 422 19.40 28.86 -2.07
N GLU A 423 18.74 27.76 -1.73
CA GLU A 423 18.41 27.36 -0.34
C GLU A 423 18.30 25.82 -0.29
N PRO A 424 18.31 25.18 0.88
CA PRO A 424 18.25 23.72 0.98
C PRO A 424 17.09 23.13 0.17
N GLY A 425 17.39 22.24 -0.80
CA GLY A 425 16.40 21.61 -1.68
C GLY A 425 15.92 22.44 -2.86
N VAL A 426 16.27 23.74 -2.94
CA VAL A 426 15.95 24.62 -4.08
C VAL A 426 17.20 24.90 -4.88
N LEU A 427 17.20 24.47 -6.13
CA LEU A 427 18.35 24.51 -7.01
C LEU A 427 18.07 25.44 -8.18
N ARG A 428 19.13 26.11 -8.63
CA ARG A 428 19.15 26.90 -9.87
C ARG A 428 20.15 26.32 -10.85
N VAL A 429 19.76 26.22 -12.11
CA VAL A 429 20.61 25.81 -13.23
C VAL A 429 20.43 26.78 -14.39
N SER A 430 21.51 27.12 -15.12
CA SER A 430 21.43 27.92 -16.34
C SER A 430 20.64 27.15 -17.41
N MET A 431 19.80 27.84 -18.16
CA MET A 431 19.14 27.27 -19.34
C MET A 431 20.14 26.85 -20.43
N GLU A 432 21.35 27.45 -20.45
CA GLU A 432 22.42 27.08 -21.39
C GLU A 432 23.00 25.69 -21.07
N ASP A 433 22.91 25.23 -19.81
CA ASP A 433 23.50 23.98 -19.34
C ASP A 433 22.49 22.81 -19.28
N LEU A 434 21.25 23.00 -19.76
CA LEU A 434 20.18 21.99 -19.62
C LEU A 434 20.54 20.62 -20.21
N ASP A 435 21.28 20.59 -21.32
CA ASP A 435 21.67 19.33 -21.97
C ASP A 435 22.60 18.49 -21.08
N GLU A 436 23.33 19.11 -20.18
CA GLU A 436 24.27 18.47 -19.29
C GLU A 436 23.61 17.90 -18.01
N LEU A 437 22.34 18.26 -17.72
CA LEU A 437 21.63 17.80 -16.52
C LEU A 437 21.19 16.35 -16.59
N LEU A 438 21.21 15.73 -17.77
CA LEU A 438 20.77 14.35 -17.98
C LEU A 438 19.32 14.08 -17.48
N LEU A 439 18.41 14.93 -17.92
CA LEU A 439 16.98 14.75 -17.73
C LEU A 439 16.43 13.90 -18.89
N TYR A 440 15.73 12.80 -18.58
CA TYR A 440 15.37 11.80 -19.60
C TYR A 440 13.90 11.75 -19.96
N THR A 441 13.04 11.92 -18.98
CA THR A 441 11.59 11.79 -19.13
C THR A 441 10.91 12.84 -18.27
N PHE A 442 9.87 13.44 -18.79
CA PHE A 442 9.10 14.49 -18.14
C PHE A 442 7.67 14.02 -17.91
N TYR A 443 7.16 14.30 -16.75
CA TYR A 443 5.81 13.99 -16.28
C TYR A 443 5.15 15.33 -15.96
N ILE A 444 4.33 15.81 -16.88
CA ILE A 444 3.62 17.09 -16.74
C ILE A 444 2.35 16.84 -15.94
N VAL A 445 2.19 17.59 -14.87
CA VAL A 445 1.02 17.58 -13.99
C VAL A 445 0.40 18.96 -14.04
N ASP A 446 -0.84 19.08 -14.49
CA ASP A 446 -1.50 20.37 -14.68
C ASP A 446 -3.02 20.31 -14.46
N ARG A 447 -3.64 21.47 -14.35
CA ARG A 447 -5.09 21.68 -14.34
C ARG A 447 -5.73 21.62 -15.71
N LYS A 448 -4.95 21.63 -16.78
CA LYS A 448 -5.37 21.53 -18.19
C LYS A 448 -4.56 20.45 -18.93
N PRO A 449 -5.08 19.86 -20.02
CA PRO A 449 -4.34 18.90 -20.83
C PRO A 449 -3.20 19.58 -21.64
N HIS A 450 -2.14 18.82 -21.91
CA HIS A 450 -1.00 19.20 -22.75
C HIS A 450 -0.74 18.16 -23.84
#